data_4af20bf7daf6dd874d837c16c00bb221
#
_entry.id   4af20bf7daf6dd874d837c16c00bb221
#
_cell.length_a   1.000
_cell.length_b   1.000
_cell.length_c   1.000
_cell.angle_alpha   90.00
_cell.angle_beta   90.00
_cell.angle_gamma   90.00
#
_symmetry.space_group_name_H-M   'P 1'
#
loop_
_entity.id
_entity.type
_entity.pdbx_description
1 polymer ?
#
loop_
_entity_poly.entity_id
_entity_poly.type
_entity_poly.pdbx_seq_one_letter_code
_entity_poly.pdbx_strand_id
1 'polypeptide(L)'
;MAAIPWKRHFHLAHPGTSRGARIPPGCGRLTNPTLMISRRSALRGAVLSLGAPMINRGRFSLFAQGEAEYSVRTMDLVRRSTVIDMLGLLTLEYRKVMAWETNPASFRQADFLRLRDSGITVFHPAVGFTAGDIYTESLRDILGWNRFIAAHGEQFQRIERVAHLQQAKASGKIGILIGEQNSAHFRSVEDVDRFYNLGQRVSQLTYSGNRLGGGSSDPRDHGLSEYGVQIVERMNEVGMAVDISHCGDQTTLNAIEASQKPVLITHSNCRALVPGTARCKTDEAIRRMSARGGVMGITMVRSFVRAASRVTIENVLDHIDHLTKLVGVEHAGIGSDVDLDGRDAPVHPTRRYDLDGIDYTKKIYDLTEGLVSRNYSSRNIELILGGNFARALTETWTV
;
A
#
# COMPACT_ATOMS: atom_id res chain seq x y z
N MET A 1 -5.85 25.11 3.57
CA MET A 1 -6.34 24.26 2.47
C MET A 1 -7.10 23.11 3.06
N ALA A 2 -8.38 22.97 2.74
CA ALA A 2 -9.34 22.16 3.46
C ALA A 2 -9.05 20.68 3.39
N ALA A 3 -9.15 20.00 4.54
CA ALA A 3 -9.23 18.55 4.64
C ALA A 3 -10.35 18.04 3.71
N ILE A 4 -10.06 17.05 2.90
CA ILE A 4 -11.06 16.41 2.03
C ILE A 4 -11.88 15.49 2.94
N PRO A 5 -13.13 15.81 3.28
CA PRO A 5 -13.96 14.87 4.01
C PRO A 5 -14.45 13.81 3.03
N TRP A 6 -14.17 12.56 3.33
CA TRP A 6 -14.56 11.38 2.56
C TRP A 6 -16.08 11.26 2.30
N LYS A 7 -16.92 12.07 2.95
CA LYS A 7 -18.39 11.99 2.90
C LYS A 7 -19.09 12.91 1.89
N ARG A 8 -18.41 13.74 1.09
CA ARG A 8 -19.12 14.65 0.18
C ARG A 8 -18.48 14.67 -1.20
N HIS A 9 -18.94 13.80 -2.10
CA HIS A 9 -19.02 14.06 -3.55
C HIS A 9 -19.57 12.85 -4.31
N PHE A 10 -20.85 12.55 -4.06
CA PHE A 10 -21.67 11.82 -5.03
C PHE A 10 -23.03 12.51 -5.13
N HIS A 11 -23.13 13.52 -5.98
CA HIS A 11 -24.40 13.95 -6.54
C HIS A 11 -24.63 13.21 -7.85
N LEU A 12 -25.65 12.38 -7.85
CA LEU A 12 -26.23 11.78 -9.06
C LEU A 12 -26.89 12.91 -9.88
N ALA A 13 -26.35 13.22 -11.05
CA ALA A 13 -27.07 13.99 -12.09
C ALA A 13 -27.87 13.00 -12.95
N HIS A 14 -29.17 13.18 -12.99
CA HIS A 14 -30.08 12.49 -13.90
C HIS A 14 -29.80 12.92 -15.34
N PRO A 15 -29.95 12.02 -16.34
CA PRO A 15 -29.74 12.34 -17.73
C PRO A 15 -30.97 13.06 -18.29
N GLY A 16 -30.78 14.30 -18.72
CA GLY A 16 -31.74 15.06 -19.54
C GLY A 16 -31.68 14.60 -20.98
N THR A 17 -32.84 14.39 -21.52
CA THR A 17 -33.15 14.07 -22.92
C THR A 17 -32.78 15.21 -23.88
N SER A 18 -32.06 14.95 -24.99
CA SER A 18 -32.11 15.79 -26.17
C SER A 18 -31.76 15.02 -27.45
N ARG A 19 -32.77 14.85 -28.25
CA ARG A 19 -32.98 15.13 -29.71
C ARG A 19 -31.80 14.89 -30.66
N GLY A 20 -32.16 14.06 -31.63
CA GLY A 20 -31.56 13.62 -32.84
C GLY A 20 -30.82 14.64 -33.73
N ALA A 21 -29.81 14.15 -34.39
CA ALA A 21 -29.25 14.73 -35.59
C ALA A 21 -29.05 13.63 -36.65
N ARG A 22 -29.49 13.95 -37.87
CA ARG A 22 -29.58 13.07 -39.02
C ARG A 22 -28.22 12.81 -39.66
N ILE A 23 -28.02 11.62 -40.16
CA ILE A 23 -26.89 11.20 -41.00
C ILE A 23 -27.29 11.34 -42.46
N PRO A 24 -26.48 11.93 -43.35
CA PRO A 24 -26.67 11.83 -44.78
C PRO A 24 -25.98 10.59 -45.35
N PRO A 25 -26.51 9.99 -46.45
CA PRO A 25 -25.91 8.82 -47.07
C PRO A 25 -24.88 9.23 -48.13
N GLY A 26 -23.73 8.56 -48.13
CA GLY A 26 -22.70 8.71 -49.16
C GLY A 26 -22.03 7.35 -49.47
N CYS A 27 -22.34 6.85 -50.64
CA CYS A 27 -21.87 5.63 -51.24
C CYS A 27 -20.38 5.71 -51.65
N GLY A 28 -19.62 4.62 -51.50
CA GLY A 28 -18.31 4.47 -52.04
C GLY A 28 -17.72 3.08 -51.81
N ARG A 29 -17.97 2.15 -52.71
CA ARG A 29 -17.26 0.87 -52.75
C ARG A 29 -15.83 1.11 -53.22
N LEU A 30 -14.84 0.69 -52.43
CA LEU A 30 -13.48 0.47 -52.89
C LEU A 30 -13.13 -1.02 -52.74
N THR A 31 -12.80 -1.58 -53.90
CA THR A 31 -12.38 -2.97 -54.14
C THR A 31 -10.95 -3.18 -53.58
N ASN A 32 -10.76 -4.20 -52.77
CA ASN A 32 -9.45 -4.67 -52.34
C ASN A 32 -8.71 -5.40 -53.49
N PRO A 33 -7.44 -5.10 -53.80
CA PRO A 33 -6.63 -5.95 -54.59
C PRO A 33 -5.97 -7.03 -53.74
N THR A 34 -6.28 -8.29 -54.04
CA THR A 34 -5.66 -9.48 -53.45
C THR A 34 -4.21 -9.58 -53.94
N LEU A 35 -3.25 -9.32 -53.06
CA LEU A 35 -1.84 -9.62 -53.31
C LEU A 35 -1.60 -11.12 -53.15
N MET A 36 -1.42 -11.82 -54.29
CA MET A 36 -0.95 -13.21 -54.29
C MET A 36 0.55 -13.25 -54.04
N ILE A 37 0.94 -13.70 -52.87
CA ILE A 37 2.34 -13.98 -52.52
C ILE A 37 2.71 -15.36 -53.06
N SER A 38 3.69 -15.42 -53.96
CA SER A 38 4.15 -16.67 -54.55
C SER A 38 4.87 -17.56 -53.53
N ARG A 39 4.71 -18.88 -53.65
CA ARG A 39 5.38 -19.87 -52.76
C ARG A 39 6.92 -19.73 -52.68
N ARG A 40 7.56 -19.11 -53.69
CA ARG A 40 9.00 -18.84 -53.66
C ARG A 40 9.41 -17.68 -52.79
N SER A 41 8.54 -16.70 -52.51
CA SER A 41 8.81 -15.58 -51.62
C SER A 41 8.67 -15.97 -50.15
N ALA A 42 7.80 -16.92 -49.83
CA ALA A 42 7.63 -17.43 -48.47
C ALA A 42 8.84 -18.28 -48.00
N LEU A 43 9.50 -19.00 -48.90
CA LEU A 43 10.68 -19.83 -48.57
C LEU A 43 11.97 -19.00 -48.38
N ARG A 44 12.08 -17.81 -48.96
CA ARG A 44 13.25 -16.92 -48.74
C ARG A 44 13.17 -16.14 -47.43
N GLY A 45 12.00 -15.93 -46.88
CA GLY A 45 11.82 -15.30 -45.58
C GLY A 45 12.10 -16.23 -44.38
N ALA A 46 11.94 -17.54 -44.55
CA ALA A 46 12.11 -18.52 -43.47
C ALA A 46 13.57 -18.92 -43.20
N VAL A 47 14.51 -18.63 -44.11
CA VAL A 47 15.94 -19.06 -43.98
C VAL A 47 16.80 -17.97 -43.32
N LEU A 48 16.33 -16.72 -43.24
CA LEU A 48 17.08 -15.63 -42.61
C LEU A 48 16.78 -15.42 -41.11
N SER A 49 15.85 -16.17 -40.55
CA SER A 49 15.49 -16.05 -39.11
C SER A 49 16.17 -17.07 -38.18
N LEU A 50 17.01 -17.99 -38.71
CA LEU A 50 17.64 -19.05 -37.94
C LEU A 50 19.09 -18.77 -37.51
N GLY A 51 19.62 -17.54 -37.70
CA GLY A 51 21.03 -17.22 -37.50
C GLY A 51 21.32 -16.14 -36.46
N ALA A 52 20.36 -15.70 -35.63
CA ALA A 52 20.67 -14.79 -34.55
C ALA A 52 21.16 -15.58 -33.31
N PRO A 53 22.34 -15.24 -32.73
CA PRO A 53 22.78 -15.90 -31.51
C PRO A 53 21.78 -15.61 -30.38
N MET A 54 21.20 -16.68 -29.81
CA MET A 54 20.40 -16.59 -28.61
C MET A 54 21.28 -16.12 -27.44
N ILE A 55 21.33 -14.82 -27.19
CA ILE A 55 21.83 -14.30 -25.93
C ILE A 55 20.69 -14.52 -24.93
N ASN A 56 20.80 -15.63 -24.19
CA ASN A 56 19.87 -15.99 -23.12
C ASN A 56 19.99 -14.98 -21.98
N ARG A 57 19.15 -13.94 -21.98
CA ARG A 57 18.94 -13.02 -20.87
C ARG A 57 17.71 -13.35 -20.05
N GLY A 58 17.21 -14.58 -20.10
CA GLY A 58 16.10 -15.05 -19.27
C GLY A 58 14.74 -14.40 -19.58
N ARG A 59 14.54 -13.86 -20.78
CA ARG A 59 13.25 -13.35 -21.24
C ARG A 59 12.78 -14.12 -22.48
N PHE A 60 11.82 -14.98 -22.29
CA PHE A 60 11.08 -15.60 -23.41
C PHE A 60 9.76 -14.87 -23.60
N SER A 61 9.68 -14.01 -24.61
CA SER A 61 8.43 -13.44 -25.08
C SER A 61 8.32 -13.76 -26.56
N LEU A 62 7.69 -14.87 -26.91
CA LEU A 62 7.47 -15.19 -28.33
C LEU A 62 6.03 -14.96 -28.80
N PHE A 63 5.02 -14.85 -27.98
CA PHE A 63 3.62 -14.62 -28.40
C PHE A 63 2.67 -14.36 -27.23
N ALA A 64 2.79 -13.20 -26.54
CA ALA A 64 1.68 -12.68 -25.76
C ALA A 64 1.76 -11.15 -25.67
N GLN A 65 0.90 -10.47 -26.38
CA GLN A 65 0.51 -9.12 -26.00
C GLN A 65 -0.45 -9.28 -24.81
N GLY A 66 -0.05 -8.84 -23.60
CA GLY A 66 -1.04 -8.59 -22.59
C GLY A 66 -0.69 -8.81 -21.13
N GLU A 67 0.35 -9.56 -20.74
CA GLU A 67 0.72 -9.70 -19.33
C GLU A 67 2.21 -9.36 -19.11
N ALA A 68 2.50 -8.57 -18.05
CA ALA A 68 3.87 -8.30 -17.65
C ALA A 68 4.53 -9.62 -17.23
N GLU A 69 5.54 -10.05 -17.98
CA GLU A 69 6.27 -11.29 -17.69
C GLU A 69 7.37 -10.99 -16.68
N TYR A 70 7.21 -11.43 -15.44
CA TYR A 70 8.20 -11.28 -14.38
C TYR A 70 9.29 -12.35 -14.46
N SER A 71 10.51 -12.01 -14.06
CA SER A 71 11.60 -12.98 -13.97
C SER A 71 11.27 -14.12 -12.99
N VAL A 72 11.80 -15.31 -13.26
CA VAL A 72 11.65 -16.47 -12.34
C VAL A 72 12.12 -16.12 -10.93
N ARG A 73 13.15 -15.28 -10.81
CA ARG A 73 13.67 -14.81 -9.52
C ARG A 73 12.64 -13.96 -8.78
N THR A 74 11.96 -13.05 -9.46
CA THR A 74 10.88 -12.24 -8.87
C THR A 74 9.73 -13.10 -8.40
N MET A 75 9.26 -14.01 -9.25
CA MET A 75 8.17 -14.92 -8.90
C MET A 75 8.51 -15.77 -7.67
N ASP A 76 9.74 -16.30 -7.61
CA ASP A 76 10.20 -17.10 -6.48
C ASP A 76 10.33 -16.27 -5.19
N LEU A 77 10.88 -15.05 -5.28
CA LEU A 77 11.02 -14.14 -4.14
C LEU A 77 9.66 -13.78 -3.54
N VAL A 78 8.67 -13.38 -4.33
CA VAL A 78 7.33 -13.06 -3.85
C VAL A 78 6.66 -14.30 -3.26
N ARG A 79 6.77 -15.45 -3.94
CA ARG A 79 6.19 -16.71 -3.49
C ARG A 79 6.71 -17.16 -2.13
N ARG A 80 8.01 -17.06 -1.85
CA ARG A 80 8.62 -17.52 -0.59
C ARG A 80 8.62 -16.51 0.53
N SER A 81 8.54 -15.20 0.23
CA SER A 81 8.52 -14.15 1.23
C SER A 81 7.17 -14.06 1.96
N THR A 82 7.19 -13.71 3.24
CA THR A 82 6.01 -13.19 3.92
C THR A 82 5.88 -11.72 3.57
N VAL A 83 5.10 -11.43 2.52
CA VAL A 83 4.93 -10.05 2.04
C VAL A 83 3.96 -9.30 2.96
N ILE A 84 4.43 -8.20 3.57
CA ILE A 84 3.65 -7.37 4.50
C ILE A 84 3.51 -5.98 3.88
N ASP A 85 2.29 -5.57 3.57
CA ASP A 85 1.96 -4.20 3.16
C ASP A 85 1.37 -3.46 4.36
N MET A 86 2.20 -2.59 4.98
CA MET A 86 1.88 -1.90 6.25
C MET A 86 0.93 -0.71 6.09
N LEU A 87 0.43 -0.45 4.89
CA LEU A 87 -0.85 0.17 4.59
C LEU A 87 -1.34 -0.39 3.26
N GLY A 88 -1.71 -1.67 3.31
CA GLY A 88 -2.26 -2.41 2.19
C GLY A 88 -3.78 -2.41 2.26
N LEU A 89 -4.42 -1.70 1.35
CA LEU A 89 -5.87 -1.63 1.26
C LEU A 89 -6.39 -2.74 0.34
N LEU A 90 -7.44 -3.44 0.79
CA LEU A 90 -8.07 -4.48 -0.03
C LEU A 90 -8.81 -3.85 -1.21
N THR A 91 -9.52 -2.76 -0.94
CA THR A 91 -10.18 -1.89 -1.92
C THR A 91 -10.45 -0.52 -1.30
N LEU A 92 -10.42 0.53 -2.11
CA LEU A 92 -10.81 1.90 -1.72
C LEU A 92 -12.29 2.18 -2.03
N GLU A 93 -13.01 1.21 -2.57
CA GLU A 93 -14.46 1.27 -2.69
C GLU A 93 -15.09 1.07 -1.31
N TYR A 94 -15.20 2.15 -0.54
CA TYR A 94 -15.68 2.12 0.83
C TYR A 94 -17.03 1.41 1.02
N ARG A 95 -17.95 1.54 0.05
CA ARG A 95 -19.23 0.83 0.08
C ARG A 95 -19.05 -0.68 0.03
N LYS A 96 -18.07 -1.15 -0.71
CA LYS A 96 -17.73 -2.58 -0.83
C LYS A 96 -17.15 -3.10 0.49
N VAL A 97 -16.24 -2.34 1.11
CA VAL A 97 -15.69 -2.69 2.45
C VAL A 97 -16.82 -2.75 3.48
N MET A 98 -17.66 -1.72 3.58
CA MET A 98 -18.80 -1.72 4.49
C MET A 98 -19.78 -2.90 4.25
N ALA A 99 -19.98 -3.26 2.98
CA ALA A 99 -20.80 -4.42 2.65
C ALA A 99 -20.18 -5.72 3.16
N TRP A 100 -18.88 -5.90 3.01
CA TRP A 100 -18.17 -7.07 3.54
C TRP A 100 -18.22 -7.16 5.07
N GLU A 101 -18.08 -6.03 5.77
CA GLU A 101 -18.13 -5.97 7.23
C GLU A 101 -19.53 -6.21 7.79
N THR A 102 -20.57 -5.70 7.12
CA THR A 102 -21.96 -5.83 7.59
C THR A 102 -22.64 -7.12 7.10
N ASN A 103 -22.32 -7.57 5.91
CA ASN A 103 -22.80 -8.79 5.29
C ASN A 103 -21.64 -9.57 4.68
N PRO A 104 -20.89 -10.37 5.46
CA PRO A 104 -19.73 -11.12 4.97
C PRO A 104 -20.00 -11.96 3.72
N ALA A 105 -21.22 -12.47 3.52
CA ALA A 105 -21.59 -13.24 2.33
C ALA A 105 -21.50 -12.42 1.02
N SER A 106 -21.36 -11.09 1.09
CA SER A 106 -21.11 -10.25 -0.09
C SER A 106 -19.68 -10.36 -0.62
N PHE A 107 -18.73 -10.83 0.19
CA PHE A 107 -17.36 -11.16 -0.23
C PHE A 107 -17.36 -12.45 -1.04
N ARG A 108 -16.82 -12.41 -2.24
CA ARG A 108 -16.89 -13.53 -3.18
C ARG A 108 -15.53 -14.17 -3.40
N GLN A 109 -15.55 -15.41 -3.89
CA GLN A 109 -14.33 -16.14 -4.24
C GLN A 109 -13.43 -15.35 -5.24
N ALA A 110 -14.01 -14.60 -6.16
CA ALA A 110 -13.25 -13.76 -7.10
C ALA A 110 -12.46 -12.64 -6.38
N ASP A 111 -13.06 -12.04 -5.34
CA ASP A 111 -12.37 -11.03 -4.52
C ASP A 111 -11.17 -11.66 -3.80
N PHE A 112 -11.35 -12.86 -3.21
CA PHE A 112 -10.26 -13.58 -2.55
C PHE A 112 -9.13 -13.96 -3.51
N LEU A 113 -9.45 -14.49 -4.69
CA LEU A 113 -8.45 -14.87 -5.69
C LEU A 113 -7.61 -13.66 -6.10
N ARG A 114 -8.23 -12.50 -6.28
CA ARG A 114 -7.54 -11.27 -6.61
C ARG A 114 -6.58 -10.81 -5.51
N LEU A 115 -7.01 -10.86 -4.25
CA LEU A 115 -6.14 -10.56 -3.11
C LEU A 115 -4.95 -11.52 -3.06
N ARG A 116 -5.20 -12.82 -3.24
CA ARG A 116 -4.15 -13.84 -3.24
C ARG A 116 -3.16 -13.65 -4.40
N ASP A 117 -3.66 -13.31 -5.59
CA ASP A 117 -2.85 -13.13 -6.80
C ASP A 117 -1.98 -11.86 -6.74
N SER A 118 -2.24 -10.95 -5.80
CA SER A 118 -1.37 -9.81 -5.53
C SER A 118 -0.01 -10.19 -4.93
N GLY A 119 0.12 -11.40 -4.39
CA GLY A 119 1.32 -11.87 -3.69
C GLY A 119 1.46 -11.33 -2.26
N ILE A 120 0.56 -10.46 -1.79
CA ILE A 120 0.58 -9.91 -0.44
C ILE A 120 0.08 -10.97 0.53
N THR A 121 0.87 -11.27 1.56
CA THR A 121 0.52 -12.22 2.63
C THR A 121 -0.27 -11.52 3.74
N VAL A 122 0.12 -10.29 4.10
CA VAL A 122 -0.49 -9.52 5.20
C VAL A 122 -0.85 -8.13 4.72
N PHE A 123 -2.12 -7.79 4.88
CA PHE A 123 -2.65 -6.45 4.68
C PHE A 123 -2.87 -5.76 6.03
N HIS A 124 -2.54 -4.48 6.08
CA HIS A 124 -2.88 -3.58 7.19
C HIS A 124 -3.86 -2.52 6.65
N PRO A 125 -5.18 -2.81 6.63
CA PRO A 125 -6.19 -1.95 6.02
C PRO A 125 -6.67 -0.85 6.98
N ALA A 126 -5.74 -0.11 7.59
CA ALA A 126 -6.07 0.94 8.54
C ALA A 126 -6.75 2.14 7.87
N VAL A 127 -7.71 2.73 8.56
CA VAL A 127 -8.42 3.94 8.15
C VAL A 127 -8.21 5.05 9.17
N GLY A 128 -8.37 6.32 8.74
CA GLY A 128 -8.20 7.49 9.59
C GLY A 128 -9.50 8.27 9.74
N PHE A 129 -10.22 8.06 10.83
CA PHE A 129 -11.40 8.87 11.15
C PHE A 129 -10.97 10.23 11.70
N THR A 130 -11.50 11.31 11.14
CA THR A 130 -11.14 12.70 11.49
C THR A 130 -12.36 13.57 11.83
N ALA A 131 -13.57 13.01 11.77
CA ALA A 131 -14.81 13.71 12.05
C ALA A 131 -15.86 12.76 12.64
N GLY A 132 -16.84 13.33 13.30
CA GLY A 132 -17.89 12.57 13.99
C GLY A 132 -17.41 12.02 15.34
N ASP A 133 -18.06 10.99 15.84
CA ASP A 133 -17.62 10.26 17.03
C ASP A 133 -16.55 9.23 16.64
N ILE A 134 -15.29 9.67 16.64
CA ILE A 134 -14.14 8.87 16.21
C ILE A 134 -14.04 7.56 17.01
N TYR A 135 -14.35 7.58 18.30
CA TYR A 135 -14.36 6.37 19.13
C TYR A 135 -15.34 5.33 18.61
N THR A 136 -16.58 5.74 18.35
CA THR A 136 -17.61 4.82 17.85
C THR A 136 -17.31 4.35 16.42
N GLU A 137 -16.74 5.22 15.57
CA GLU A 137 -16.35 4.82 14.20
C GLU A 137 -15.20 3.80 14.22
N SER A 138 -14.14 4.03 15.01
CA SER A 138 -13.04 3.07 15.18
C SER A 138 -13.50 1.74 15.80
N LEU A 139 -14.38 1.80 16.80
CA LEU A 139 -14.97 0.60 17.39
C LEU A 139 -15.75 -0.21 16.35
N ARG A 140 -16.53 0.47 15.49
CA ARG A 140 -17.32 -0.17 14.42
C ARG A 140 -16.41 -0.83 13.38
N ASP A 141 -15.35 -0.15 12.96
CA ASP A 141 -14.37 -0.67 11.99
C ASP A 141 -13.70 -1.94 12.51
N ILE A 142 -13.15 -1.89 13.72
CA ILE A 142 -12.48 -3.06 14.33
C ILE A 142 -13.44 -4.25 14.50
N LEU A 143 -14.66 -4.00 14.96
CA LEU A 143 -15.68 -5.05 15.09
C LEU A 143 -16.13 -5.57 13.72
N GLY A 144 -16.16 -4.73 12.70
CA GLY A 144 -16.41 -5.10 11.30
C GLY A 144 -15.36 -6.07 10.79
N TRP A 145 -14.07 -5.73 10.93
CA TRP A 145 -12.97 -6.61 10.57
C TRP A 145 -13.00 -7.94 11.33
N ASN A 146 -13.26 -7.91 12.64
CA ASN A 146 -13.38 -9.15 13.44
C ASN A 146 -14.49 -10.05 12.93
N ARG A 147 -15.66 -9.49 12.60
CA ARG A 147 -16.78 -10.23 12.02
C ARG A 147 -16.43 -10.80 10.66
N PHE A 148 -15.82 -10.00 9.79
CA PHE A 148 -15.41 -10.42 8.46
C PHE A 148 -14.41 -11.57 8.50
N ILE A 149 -13.36 -11.47 9.32
CA ILE A 149 -12.34 -12.52 9.48
C ILE A 149 -12.97 -13.81 10.05
N ALA A 150 -13.86 -13.69 11.04
CA ALA A 150 -14.55 -14.85 11.63
C ALA A 150 -15.42 -15.58 10.62
N ALA A 151 -16.12 -14.83 9.74
CA ALA A 151 -16.97 -15.41 8.70
C ALA A 151 -16.15 -16.07 7.57
N HIS A 152 -14.92 -15.66 7.35
CA HIS A 152 -14.03 -16.14 6.29
C HIS A 152 -12.75 -16.80 6.81
N GLY A 153 -12.82 -17.50 7.95
CA GLY A 153 -11.67 -18.08 8.64
C GLY A 153 -10.86 -19.11 7.83
N GLU A 154 -11.43 -19.66 6.75
CA GLU A 154 -10.69 -20.51 5.81
C GLU A 154 -9.77 -19.70 4.87
N GLN A 155 -10.07 -18.42 4.65
CA GLN A 155 -9.37 -17.54 3.71
C GLN A 155 -8.52 -16.48 4.40
N PHE A 156 -8.92 -16.04 5.59
CA PHE A 156 -8.30 -14.98 6.35
C PHE A 156 -7.88 -15.40 7.75
N GLN A 157 -6.85 -14.69 8.25
CA GLN A 157 -6.37 -14.86 9.61
C GLN A 157 -6.07 -13.48 10.22
N ARG A 158 -6.55 -13.24 11.45
CA ARG A 158 -6.18 -12.06 12.20
C ARG A 158 -4.73 -12.17 12.66
N ILE A 159 -3.95 -11.11 12.45
CA ILE A 159 -2.55 -11.03 12.83
C ILE A 159 -2.43 -10.25 14.15
N GLU A 160 -2.03 -10.95 15.21
CA GLU A 160 -1.92 -10.37 16.55
C GLU A 160 -0.59 -10.68 17.25
N ARG A 161 0.19 -11.60 16.68
CA ARG A 161 1.50 -12.05 17.17
C ARG A 161 2.33 -12.62 16.02
N VAL A 162 3.62 -12.69 16.23
CA VAL A 162 4.60 -13.11 15.19
C VAL A 162 4.26 -14.46 14.57
N ALA A 163 3.86 -15.43 15.41
CA ALA A 163 3.46 -16.76 14.92
C ALA A 163 2.35 -16.71 13.87
N HIS A 164 1.43 -15.73 13.96
CA HIS A 164 0.36 -15.57 12.98
C HIS A 164 0.87 -15.17 11.59
N LEU A 165 1.98 -14.43 11.49
CA LEU A 165 2.62 -14.09 10.21
C LEU A 165 3.07 -15.35 9.47
N GLN A 166 3.74 -16.24 10.20
CA GLN A 166 4.22 -17.52 9.65
C GLN A 166 3.07 -18.46 9.31
N GLN A 167 2.06 -18.53 10.19
CA GLN A 167 0.87 -19.35 9.98
C GLN A 167 0.07 -18.92 8.74
N ALA A 168 -0.15 -17.62 8.55
CA ALA A 168 -0.83 -17.09 7.36
C ALA A 168 -0.07 -17.50 6.08
N LYS A 169 1.25 -17.33 6.07
CA LYS A 169 2.10 -17.74 4.93
C LYS A 169 2.03 -19.25 4.67
N ALA A 170 2.18 -20.07 5.71
CA ALA A 170 2.21 -21.52 5.59
C ALA A 170 0.85 -22.11 5.17
N SER A 171 -0.26 -21.53 5.65
CA SER A 171 -1.61 -21.98 5.32
C SER A 171 -2.17 -21.42 4.01
N GLY A 172 -1.49 -20.46 3.39
CA GLY A 172 -2.00 -19.73 2.19
C GLY A 172 -3.17 -18.79 2.49
N LYS A 173 -3.44 -18.48 3.76
CA LYS A 173 -4.42 -17.49 4.18
C LYS A 173 -3.86 -16.08 4.04
N ILE A 174 -4.75 -15.12 3.89
CA ILE A 174 -4.41 -13.69 3.94
C ILE A 174 -4.49 -13.21 5.37
N GLY A 175 -3.41 -12.63 5.87
CA GLY A 175 -3.34 -12.00 7.17
C GLY A 175 -3.97 -10.60 7.15
N ILE A 176 -4.80 -10.29 8.15
CA ILE A 176 -5.31 -8.93 8.40
C ILE A 176 -4.71 -8.45 9.73
N LEU A 177 -3.89 -7.41 9.64
CA LEU A 177 -3.33 -6.69 10.77
C LEU A 177 -4.22 -5.47 11.05
N ILE A 178 -5.02 -5.52 12.11
CA ILE A 178 -5.97 -4.46 12.43
C ILE A 178 -5.23 -3.27 13.04
N GLY A 179 -5.47 -2.07 12.51
CA GLY A 179 -4.94 -0.82 13.01
C GLY A 179 -5.77 0.39 12.62
N GLU A 180 -5.40 1.54 13.16
CA GLU A 180 -6.08 2.82 12.95
C GLU A 180 -5.06 3.90 12.58
N GLN A 181 -5.41 4.76 11.62
CA GLN A 181 -4.56 5.88 11.21
C GLN A 181 -4.78 7.17 12.05
N ASN A 182 -5.49 7.09 13.16
CA ASN A 182 -5.70 8.25 14.05
C ASN A 182 -6.03 7.78 15.46
N SER A 183 -5.13 8.00 16.42
CA SER A 183 -5.32 7.63 17.84
C SER A 183 -6.27 8.55 18.61
N ALA A 184 -6.98 9.47 17.96
CA ALA A 184 -7.99 10.31 18.60
C ALA A 184 -9.16 9.51 19.23
N HIS A 185 -9.31 8.24 18.89
CA HIS A 185 -10.28 7.33 19.52
C HIS A 185 -9.91 6.95 20.95
N PHE A 186 -8.66 7.03 21.37
CA PHE A 186 -8.28 6.85 22.75
C PHE A 186 -8.72 8.07 23.58
N ARG A 187 -9.83 7.97 24.30
CA ARG A 187 -10.39 9.04 25.15
C ARG A 187 -9.72 9.10 26.52
N SER A 188 -9.14 7.95 26.95
CA SER A 188 -8.29 7.80 28.13
C SER A 188 -7.16 6.82 27.84
N VAL A 189 -6.19 6.69 28.76
CA VAL A 189 -5.07 5.74 28.62
C VAL A 189 -5.58 4.29 28.61
N GLU A 190 -6.63 3.99 29.38
CA GLU A 190 -7.25 2.66 29.45
C GLU A 190 -7.94 2.24 28.13
N ASP A 191 -8.26 3.18 27.26
CA ASP A 191 -8.79 2.85 25.94
C ASP A 191 -7.75 2.13 25.08
N VAL A 192 -6.46 2.32 25.31
CA VAL A 192 -5.39 1.56 24.63
C VAL A 192 -5.57 0.06 24.90
N ASP A 193 -5.78 -0.34 26.17
CA ASP A 193 -6.03 -1.74 26.55
C ASP A 193 -7.30 -2.27 25.90
N ARG A 194 -8.36 -1.47 25.92
CA ARG A 194 -9.66 -1.86 25.37
C ARG A 194 -9.56 -2.17 23.89
N PHE A 195 -8.94 -1.29 23.12
CA PHE A 195 -8.79 -1.47 21.67
C PHE A 195 -7.77 -2.57 21.33
N TYR A 196 -6.69 -2.70 22.14
CA TYR A 196 -5.76 -3.83 22.03
C TYR A 196 -6.46 -5.18 22.20
N ASN A 197 -7.33 -5.30 23.22
CA ASN A 197 -8.11 -6.51 23.48
C ASN A 197 -9.15 -6.81 22.40
N LEU A 198 -9.58 -5.80 21.63
CA LEU A 198 -10.43 -5.97 20.45
C LEU A 198 -9.64 -6.41 19.20
N GLY A 199 -8.32 -6.43 19.27
CA GLY A 199 -7.45 -6.92 18.19
C GLY A 199 -6.66 -5.84 17.47
N GLN A 200 -6.76 -4.56 17.84
CA GLN A 200 -5.91 -3.52 17.29
C GLN A 200 -4.45 -3.76 17.68
N ARG A 201 -3.54 -3.69 16.73
CA ARG A 201 -2.10 -3.95 16.95
C ARG A 201 -1.19 -2.80 16.48
N VAL A 202 -1.73 -1.89 15.70
CA VAL A 202 -1.03 -0.68 15.24
C VAL A 202 -1.94 0.52 15.44
N SER A 203 -1.40 1.63 15.94
CA SER A 203 -2.14 2.89 16.01
C SER A 203 -1.25 4.05 15.61
N GLN A 204 -1.69 4.80 14.61
CA GLN A 204 -1.03 6.03 14.18
C GLN A 204 -1.47 7.18 15.08
N LEU A 205 -0.51 7.91 15.65
CA LEU A 205 -0.80 8.92 16.68
C LEU A 205 -1.71 10.03 16.18
N THR A 206 -1.42 10.61 14.99
CA THR A 206 -2.22 11.70 14.44
C THR A 206 -2.43 11.52 12.94
N TYR A 207 -3.59 11.90 12.41
CA TYR A 207 -3.85 11.99 10.98
C TYR A 207 -3.63 13.43 10.46
N SER A 208 -4.42 14.38 10.96
CA SER A 208 -4.31 15.81 10.62
C SER A 208 -4.06 16.70 11.85
N GLY A 209 -3.69 16.09 12.97
CA GLY A 209 -3.58 16.72 14.28
C GLY A 209 -4.77 16.34 15.17
N ASN A 210 -4.49 16.12 16.44
CA ASN A 210 -5.46 15.82 17.49
C ASN A 210 -4.86 16.20 18.86
N ARG A 211 -5.49 15.81 19.97
CA ARG A 211 -5.00 16.13 21.31
C ARG A 211 -3.68 15.45 21.70
N LEU A 212 -3.20 14.44 20.92
CA LEU A 212 -1.92 13.78 21.16
C LEU A 212 -0.76 14.58 20.57
N GLY A 213 -0.97 15.23 19.42
CA GLY A 213 0.09 15.97 18.73
C GLY A 213 -0.35 16.55 17.38
N GLY A 214 0.59 17.18 16.69
CA GLY A 214 0.39 17.76 15.37
C GLY A 214 0.47 16.73 14.25
N GLY A 215 -0.32 16.92 13.20
CA GLY A 215 -0.23 16.18 11.95
C GLY A 215 0.67 16.88 10.94
N SER A 216 1.07 16.18 9.88
CA SER A 216 1.96 16.72 8.84
C SER A 216 1.39 17.90 8.05
N SER A 217 0.07 18.09 8.07
CA SER A 217 -0.62 19.25 7.49
C SER A 217 -0.93 20.36 8.51
N ASP A 218 -0.58 20.16 9.78
CA ASP A 218 -0.79 21.16 10.82
C ASP A 218 0.38 22.17 10.80
N PRO A 219 0.13 23.45 10.50
CA PRO A 219 1.19 24.46 10.50
C PRO A 219 1.72 24.79 11.90
N ARG A 220 1.03 24.31 12.95
CA ARG A 220 1.39 24.52 14.35
C ARG A 220 1.67 23.19 15.05
N ASP A 221 2.52 22.36 14.41
CA ASP A 221 2.99 21.13 15.04
C ASP A 221 3.86 21.46 16.26
N HIS A 222 3.25 21.46 17.43
CA HIS A 222 3.89 21.71 18.73
C HIS A 222 4.54 20.47 19.34
N GLY A 223 4.57 19.35 18.61
CA GLY A 223 5.08 18.09 19.10
C GLY A 223 4.03 17.25 19.83
N LEU A 224 4.51 16.21 20.50
CA LEU A 224 3.69 15.30 21.29
C LEU A 224 3.27 15.96 22.59
N SER A 225 1.98 15.92 22.93
CA SER A 225 1.48 16.42 24.21
C SER A 225 1.82 15.46 25.37
N GLU A 226 1.70 15.92 26.62
CA GLU A 226 1.84 15.05 27.79
C GLU A 226 0.90 13.84 27.73
N TYR A 227 -0.33 14.04 27.26
CA TYR A 227 -1.28 12.97 27.04
C TYR A 227 -0.82 12.02 25.90
N GLY A 228 -0.24 12.59 24.85
CA GLY A 228 0.36 11.80 23.77
C GLY A 228 1.51 10.91 24.25
N VAL A 229 2.34 11.41 25.17
CA VAL A 229 3.41 10.62 25.82
C VAL A 229 2.81 9.43 26.58
N GLN A 230 1.80 9.67 27.44
CA GLN A 230 1.12 8.62 28.21
C GLN A 230 0.51 7.53 27.29
N ILE A 231 -0.08 7.94 26.17
CA ILE A 231 -0.61 6.99 25.18
C ILE A 231 0.51 6.17 24.54
N VAL A 232 1.65 6.78 24.15
CA VAL A 232 2.81 6.06 23.59
C VAL A 232 3.37 5.06 24.59
N GLU A 233 3.54 5.47 25.86
CA GLU A 233 4.00 4.59 26.94
C GLU A 233 3.06 3.40 27.12
N ARG A 234 1.74 3.64 27.17
CA ARG A 234 0.76 2.55 27.32
C ARG A 234 0.72 1.62 26.11
N MET A 235 0.85 2.18 24.90
CA MET A 235 0.98 1.36 23.69
C MET A 235 2.20 0.44 23.76
N ASN A 236 3.34 0.93 24.23
CA ASN A 236 4.55 0.12 24.41
C ASN A 236 4.35 -1.00 25.43
N GLU A 237 3.68 -0.70 26.56
CA GLU A 237 3.40 -1.66 27.64
C GLU A 237 2.50 -2.81 27.18
N VAL A 238 1.44 -2.54 26.40
CA VAL A 238 0.54 -3.58 25.91
C VAL A 238 1.05 -4.28 24.63
N GLY A 239 2.11 -3.75 24.00
CA GLY A 239 2.62 -4.26 22.74
C GLY A 239 1.84 -3.77 21.50
N MET A 240 1.23 -2.60 21.53
CA MET A 240 0.65 -1.95 20.36
C MET A 240 1.71 -1.11 19.65
N ALA A 241 1.91 -1.35 18.35
CA ALA A 241 2.89 -0.62 17.56
C ALA A 241 2.48 0.84 17.35
N VAL A 242 3.42 1.76 17.61
CA VAL A 242 3.24 3.19 17.38
C VAL A 242 3.59 3.53 15.94
N ASP A 243 2.62 4.07 15.19
CA ASP A 243 2.83 4.60 13.83
C ASP A 243 2.85 6.13 13.85
N ILE A 244 3.84 6.70 13.17
CA ILE A 244 4.05 8.14 13.07
C ILE A 244 3.94 8.68 11.63
N SER A 245 3.32 7.93 10.73
CA SER A 245 3.28 8.24 9.28
C SER A 245 2.73 9.61 8.95
N HIS A 246 1.59 10.02 9.52
CA HIS A 246 0.99 11.34 9.29
C HIS A 246 1.40 12.40 10.34
N CYS A 247 2.18 12.04 11.34
CA CYS A 247 2.65 13.02 12.35
C CYS A 247 3.47 14.13 11.70
N GLY A 248 3.33 15.34 12.21
CA GLY A 248 4.20 16.46 11.88
C GLY A 248 5.64 16.22 12.32
N ASP A 249 6.54 17.09 11.95
CA ASP A 249 7.98 16.86 12.17
C ASP A 249 8.32 16.82 13.66
N GLN A 250 7.83 17.78 14.43
CA GLN A 250 8.10 17.82 15.87
C GLN A 250 7.42 16.67 16.62
N THR A 251 6.16 16.37 16.29
CA THR A 251 5.44 15.21 16.86
C THR A 251 6.15 13.90 16.50
N THR A 252 6.68 13.77 15.28
CA THR A 252 7.47 12.61 14.85
C THR A 252 8.70 12.42 15.74
N LEU A 253 9.49 13.48 15.95
CA LEU A 253 10.72 13.42 16.76
C LEU A 253 10.43 13.11 18.23
N ASN A 254 9.42 13.75 18.81
CA ASN A 254 9.04 13.51 20.20
C ASN A 254 8.47 12.09 20.42
N ALA A 255 7.72 11.55 19.48
CA ALA A 255 7.21 10.18 19.57
C ALA A 255 8.33 9.13 19.50
N ILE A 256 9.35 9.35 18.65
CA ILE A 256 10.55 8.50 18.60
C ILE A 256 11.32 8.54 19.93
N GLU A 257 11.39 9.71 20.58
CA GLU A 257 12.08 9.88 21.85
C GLU A 257 11.30 9.21 22.99
N ALA A 258 9.98 9.39 23.05
CA ALA A 258 9.12 8.85 24.09
C ALA A 258 8.98 7.32 24.04
N SER A 259 9.05 6.73 22.84
CA SER A 259 8.84 5.28 22.68
C SER A 259 10.04 4.45 23.15
N GLN A 260 9.74 3.41 23.94
CA GLN A 260 10.73 2.39 24.38
C GLN A 260 10.78 1.20 23.41
N LYS A 261 9.88 1.14 22.44
CA LYS A 261 9.79 0.11 21.39
C LYS A 261 10.06 0.74 20.02
N PRO A 262 10.41 -0.05 18.99
CA PRO A 262 10.54 0.46 17.63
C PRO A 262 9.29 1.22 17.19
N VAL A 263 9.44 2.46 16.76
CA VAL A 263 8.35 3.20 16.11
C VAL A 263 8.30 2.88 14.63
N LEU A 264 7.12 2.85 14.06
CA LEU A 264 6.91 2.56 12.65
C LEU A 264 6.53 3.84 11.90
N ILE A 265 7.03 3.96 10.68
CA ILE A 265 6.47 4.80 9.65
C ILE A 265 5.81 3.83 8.67
N THR A 266 4.55 3.47 8.92
CA THR A 266 3.90 2.40 8.15
C THR A 266 3.82 2.73 6.66
N HIS A 267 3.64 4.03 6.31
CA HIS A 267 3.52 4.50 4.94
C HIS A 267 3.94 5.97 4.79
N SER A 268 5.10 6.21 4.22
CA SER A 268 5.59 7.55 3.87
C SER A 268 6.68 7.48 2.80
N ASN A 269 7.24 8.63 2.43
CA ASN A 269 8.34 8.74 1.47
C ASN A 269 9.42 9.70 1.98
N CYS A 270 10.59 9.70 1.35
CA CYS A 270 11.73 10.54 1.71
C CYS A 270 11.50 11.97 1.20
N ARG A 271 11.43 12.95 2.09
CA ARG A 271 11.20 14.36 1.74
C ARG A 271 12.32 14.94 0.87
N ALA A 272 13.53 14.42 1.00
CA ALA A 272 14.66 14.81 0.18
C ALA A 272 14.40 14.64 -1.33
N LEU A 273 13.57 13.67 -1.72
CA LEU A 273 13.20 13.42 -3.12
C LEU A 273 11.92 14.15 -3.57
N VAL A 274 11.14 14.68 -2.60
CA VAL A 274 9.91 15.45 -2.85
C VAL A 274 9.90 16.70 -1.96
N PRO A 275 10.80 17.66 -2.21
CA PRO A 275 10.91 18.87 -1.39
C PRO A 275 9.58 19.63 -1.28
N GLY A 276 9.28 20.15 -0.09
CA GLY A 276 8.04 20.89 0.18
C GLY A 276 6.83 20.01 0.54
N THR A 277 6.95 18.70 0.48
CA THR A 277 5.86 17.77 0.86
C THR A 277 5.99 17.40 2.33
N ALA A 278 5.33 18.14 3.21
CA ALA A 278 5.38 17.93 4.68
C ALA A 278 4.94 16.52 5.11
N ARG A 279 4.12 15.83 4.28
CA ARG A 279 3.69 14.45 4.52
C ARG A 279 4.84 13.44 4.45
N CYS A 280 5.89 13.74 3.67
CA CYS A 280 7.08 12.90 3.58
C CYS A 280 8.02 13.19 4.76
N LYS A 281 8.80 12.19 5.18
CA LYS A 281 9.68 12.29 6.35
C LYS A 281 11.03 12.89 6.00
N THR A 282 11.56 13.69 6.92
CA THR A 282 12.93 14.24 6.83
C THR A 282 13.97 13.14 7.04
N ASP A 283 15.16 13.33 6.48
CA ASP A 283 16.29 12.41 6.70
C ASP A 283 16.67 12.32 8.20
N GLU A 284 16.48 13.39 8.97
CA GLU A 284 16.65 13.37 10.43
C GLU A 284 15.68 12.41 11.10
N ALA A 285 14.39 12.54 10.80
CA ALA A 285 13.36 11.64 11.34
C ALA A 285 13.64 10.18 10.99
N ILE A 286 14.05 9.92 9.75
CA ILE A 286 14.41 8.58 9.27
C ILE A 286 15.61 8.02 10.05
N ARG A 287 16.68 8.81 10.26
CA ARG A 287 17.84 8.37 11.05
C ARG A 287 17.48 8.10 12.52
N ARG A 288 16.67 8.97 13.15
CA ARG A 288 16.25 8.76 14.54
C ARG A 288 15.36 7.53 14.69
N MET A 289 14.41 7.32 13.75
CA MET A 289 13.58 6.12 13.71
C MET A 289 14.45 4.85 13.60
N SER A 290 15.39 4.83 12.66
CA SER A 290 16.27 3.67 12.45
C SER A 290 17.16 3.36 13.65
N ALA A 291 17.69 4.39 14.32
CA ALA A 291 18.49 4.24 15.54
C ALA A 291 17.72 3.56 16.70
N ARG A 292 16.38 3.54 16.64
CA ARG A 292 15.48 2.85 17.57
C ARG A 292 14.92 1.54 17.01
N GLY A 293 15.52 0.98 15.95
CA GLY A 293 15.08 -0.28 15.33
C GLY A 293 13.82 -0.16 14.47
N GLY A 294 13.30 1.06 14.24
CA GLY A 294 12.08 1.29 13.46
C GLY A 294 12.22 0.94 11.98
N VAL A 295 11.09 0.93 11.29
CA VAL A 295 10.99 0.62 9.85
C VAL A 295 10.07 1.61 9.17
N MET A 296 10.45 2.02 7.95
CA MET A 296 9.65 2.90 7.10
C MET A 296 9.14 2.15 5.86
N GLY A 297 7.83 2.06 5.72
CA GLY A 297 7.14 1.58 4.53
C GLY A 297 7.06 2.69 3.47
N ILE A 298 7.52 2.38 2.27
CA ILE A 298 7.46 3.30 1.14
C ILE A 298 6.08 3.24 0.51
N THR A 299 5.44 4.41 0.33
CA THR A 299 4.11 4.53 -0.28
C THR A 299 4.17 4.74 -1.79
N MET A 300 3.12 4.26 -2.46
CA MET A 300 2.92 4.41 -3.91
C MET A 300 1.94 5.54 -4.27
N VAL A 301 1.55 6.37 -3.31
CA VAL A 301 0.71 7.55 -3.56
C VAL A 301 1.48 8.55 -4.41
N ARG A 302 1.04 8.76 -5.64
CA ARG A 302 1.73 9.53 -6.68
C ARG A 302 2.30 10.88 -6.20
N SER A 303 1.49 11.67 -5.47
CA SER A 303 1.88 12.99 -4.97
C SER A 303 2.98 12.95 -3.91
N PHE A 304 3.20 11.82 -3.26
CA PHE A 304 4.26 11.61 -2.27
C PHE A 304 5.51 10.94 -2.88
N VAL A 305 5.37 10.42 -4.10
CA VAL A 305 6.49 9.81 -4.82
C VAL A 305 7.26 10.87 -5.59
N ARG A 306 6.60 11.70 -6.39
CA ARG A 306 7.27 12.75 -7.17
C ARG A 306 6.27 13.78 -7.71
N ALA A 307 6.70 15.05 -7.73
CA ALA A 307 5.99 16.13 -8.40
C ALA A 307 6.41 16.19 -9.89
N ALA A 308 5.89 15.27 -10.72
CA ALA A 308 6.20 15.20 -12.15
C ALA A 308 4.99 14.78 -12.97
N SER A 309 5.03 15.06 -14.28
CA SER A 309 3.99 14.65 -15.24
C SER A 309 3.92 13.12 -15.43
N ARG A 310 5.06 12.45 -15.30
CA ARG A 310 5.17 10.99 -15.33
C ARG A 310 5.82 10.50 -14.04
N VAL A 311 5.14 9.58 -13.35
CA VAL A 311 5.61 8.97 -12.09
C VAL A 311 5.34 7.47 -12.18
N THR A 312 6.39 6.68 -12.11
CA THR A 312 6.36 5.22 -12.31
C THR A 312 6.88 4.50 -11.07
N ILE A 313 6.87 3.18 -11.09
CA ILE A 313 7.46 2.32 -10.06
C ILE A 313 8.95 2.64 -9.83
N GLU A 314 9.67 3.08 -10.86
CA GLU A 314 11.09 3.46 -10.72
C GLU A 314 11.27 4.62 -9.72
N ASN A 315 10.32 5.55 -9.69
CA ASN A 315 10.40 6.64 -8.71
C ASN A 315 10.08 6.18 -7.28
N VAL A 316 9.30 5.13 -7.10
CA VAL A 316 9.11 4.47 -5.80
C VAL A 316 10.41 3.79 -5.36
N LEU A 317 11.09 3.11 -6.28
CA LEU A 317 12.38 2.48 -6.03
C LEU A 317 13.47 3.50 -5.67
N ASP A 318 13.42 4.72 -6.22
CA ASP A 318 14.34 5.81 -5.84
C ASP A 318 14.22 6.14 -4.34
N HIS A 319 13.01 6.07 -3.75
CA HIS A 319 12.81 6.26 -2.31
C HIS A 319 13.39 5.10 -1.49
N ILE A 320 13.26 3.86 -1.97
CA ILE A 320 13.88 2.70 -1.32
C ILE A 320 15.40 2.83 -1.35
N ASP A 321 15.98 3.22 -2.49
CA ASP A 321 17.43 3.42 -2.62
C ASP A 321 17.93 4.54 -1.69
N HIS A 322 17.20 5.66 -1.61
CA HIS A 322 17.54 6.75 -0.69
C HIS A 322 17.52 6.30 0.77
N LEU A 323 16.43 5.62 1.16
CA LEU A 323 16.25 5.11 2.52
C LEU A 323 17.34 4.10 2.88
N THR A 324 17.59 3.11 2.02
CA THR A 324 18.60 2.08 2.28
C THR A 324 20.02 2.62 2.30
N LYS A 325 20.33 3.61 1.46
CA LYS A 325 21.60 4.33 1.47
C LYS A 325 21.78 5.17 2.75
N LEU A 326 20.70 5.73 3.28
CA LEU A 326 20.71 6.63 4.43
C LEU A 326 20.90 5.87 5.74
N VAL A 327 20.22 4.72 5.93
CA VAL A 327 20.10 4.03 7.22
C VAL A 327 20.24 2.51 7.16
N GLY A 328 20.46 1.93 6.01
CA GLY A 328 20.54 0.46 5.84
C GLY A 328 19.22 -0.14 5.36
N VAL A 329 19.34 -1.34 4.74
CA VAL A 329 18.21 -2.07 4.18
C VAL A 329 17.25 -2.60 5.26
N GLU A 330 17.73 -2.77 6.47
CA GLU A 330 17.00 -3.30 7.63
C GLU A 330 15.86 -2.38 8.10
N HIS A 331 15.80 -1.15 7.56
CA HIS A 331 14.82 -0.13 7.93
C HIS A 331 13.83 0.20 6.82
N ALA A 332 13.92 -0.48 5.67
CA ALA A 332 13.03 -0.29 4.53
C ALA A 332 11.92 -1.35 4.48
N GLY A 333 10.70 -0.95 4.11
CA GLY A 333 9.56 -1.83 3.95
C GLY A 333 8.56 -1.30 2.93
N ILE A 334 7.39 -1.93 2.88
CA ILE A 334 6.28 -1.57 1.99
C ILE A 334 5.11 -1.08 2.83
N GLY A 335 4.59 0.10 2.48
CA GLY A 335 3.33 0.63 2.97
C GLY A 335 2.64 1.36 1.83
N SER A 336 2.06 0.59 0.90
CA SER A 336 1.72 1.07 -0.43
C SER A 336 0.71 2.22 -0.44
N ASP A 337 -0.20 2.27 0.52
CA ASP A 337 -1.26 3.27 0.66
C ASP A 337 -2.16 3.36 -0.59
N VAL A 338 -2.26 2.25 -1.30
CA VAL A 338 -3.12 2.05 -2.47
C VAL A 338 -3.77 0.67 -2.39
N ASP A 339 -4.92 0.55 -3.06
CA ASP A 339 -5.60 -0.73 -3.18
C ASP A 339 -5.12 -1.56 -4.39
N LEU A 340 -5.88 -2.56 -4.77
CA LEU A 340 -5.61 -3.40 -5.94
C LEU A 340 -6.37 -2.92 -7.18
N ASP A 341 -7.25 -1.93 -7.08
CA ASP A 341 -8.13 -1.47 -8.15
C ASP A 341 -7.54 -0.29 -8.95
N GLY A 342 -6.73 0.55 -8.28
CA GLY A 342 -6.33 1.85 -8.81
C GLY A 342 -7.45 2.90 -8.72
N ARG A 343 -7.10 4.16 -8.93
CA ARG A 343 -8.03 5.31 -8.73
C ARG A 343 -8.28 6.15 -9.97
N ASP A 344 -7.46 6.05 -11.01
CA ASP A 344 -7.53 6.96 -12.16
C ASP A 344 -8.69 6.68 -13.12
N ALA A 345 -9.26 5.48 -13.10
CA ALA A 345 -10.36 5.09 -13.97
C ALA A 345 -11.74 5.27 -13.30
N PRO A 346 -12.68 5.85 -13.89
CA PRO A 346 -12.91 7.00 -14.78
C PRO A 346 -13.31 8.29 -14.05
N VAL A 347 -13.02 8.42 -12.74
CA VAL A 347 -13.68 9.38 -11.84
C VAL A 347 -13.12 10.81 -11.98
N HIS A 348 -11.84 10.97 -12.36
CA HIS A 348 -11.20 12.28 -12.48
C HIS A 348 -10.24 12.35 -13.67
N PRO A 349 -10.71 12.67 -14.88
CA PRO A 349 -9.89 12.69 -16.09
C PRO A 349 -8.71 13.68 -16.06
N THR A 350 -8.76 14.67 -15.15
CA THR A 350 -7.72 15.72 -15.04
C THR A 350 -6.83 15.58 -13.82
N ARG A 351 -7.14 14.66 -12.87
CA ARG A 351 -6.39 14.49 -11.63
C ARG A 351 -5.89 13.05 -11.54
N ARG A 352 -4.60 12.88 -11.68
CA ARG A 352 -3.95 11.57 -11.62
C ARG A 352 -3.54 11.23 -10.20
N TYR A 353 -4.02 10.10 -9.72
CA TYR A 353 -3.68 9.53 -8.41
C TYR A 353 -2.73 8.35 -8.53
N ASP A 354 -2.83 7.61 -9.62
CA ASP A 354 -2.09 6.39 -9.84
C ASP A 354 -0.72 6.64 -10.47
N LEU A 355 0.19 5.70 -10.25
CA LEU A 355 1.48 5.65 -10.95
C LEU A 355 1.25 5.28 -12.42
N ASP A 356 2.14 5.77 -13.28
CA ASP A 356 2.08 5.48 -14.71
C ASP A 356 2.57 4.07 -15.01
N GLY A 357 1.75 3.27 -15.69
CA GLY A 357 2.14 1.96 -16.23
C GLY A 357 2.22 0.83 -15.20
N ILE A 358 1.55 0.97 -14.04
CA ILE A 358 1.47 -0.07 -13.01
C ILE A 358 0.13 -0.82 -13.10
N ASP A 359 0.17 -2.13 -12.89
CA ASP A 359 -1.00 -2.93 -12.48
C ASP A 359 -1.00 -3.05 -10.96
N TYR A 360 -1.94 -2.38 -10.29
CA TYR A 360 -2.00 -2.37 -8.83
C TYR A 360 -2.22 -3.76 -8.23
N THR A 361 -2.83 -4.69 -8.94
CA THR A 361 -2.89 -6.10 -8.51
C THR A 361 -1.50 -6.73 -8.48
N LYS A 362 -0.61 -6.29 -9.37
CA LYS A 362 0.76 -6.81 -9.51
C LYS A 362 1.83 -5.88 -8.92
N LYS A 363 1.45 -4.83 -8.20
CA LYS A 363 2.37 -3.81 -7.65
C LYS A 363 3.57 -4.40 -6.88
N ILE A 364 3.38 -5.52 -6.20
CA ILE A 364 4.46 -6.20 -5.45
C ILE A 364 5.45 -6.88 -6.40
N TYR A 365 4.96 -7.44 -7.49
CA TYR A 365 5.81 -8.04 -8.52
C TYR A 365 6.60 -6.97 -9.27
N ASP A 366 5.97 -5.84 -9.64
CA ASP A 366 6.64 -4.70 -10.27
C ASP A 366 7.75 -4.14 -9.38
N LEU A 367 7.44 -3.95 -8.08
CA LEU A 367 8.42 -3.50 -7.09
C LEU A 367 9.59 -4.50 -6.97
N THR A 368 9.29 -5.78 -6.88
CA THR A 368 10.29 -6.83 -6.72
C THR A 368 11.18 -6.95 -7.96
N GLU A 369 10.60 -6.89 -9.17
CA GLU A 369 11.36 -6.91 -10.43
C GLU A 369 12.29 -5.70 -10.53
N GLY A 370 11.81 -4.53 -10.10
CA GLY A 370 12.64 -3.32 -10.03
C GLY A 370 13.80 -3.46 -9.06
N LEU A 371 13.58 -4.02 -7.87
CA LEU A 371 14.66 -4.31 -6.91
C LEU A 371 15.67 -5.32 -7.45
N VAL A 372 15.19 -6.36 -8.15
CA VAL A 372 16.05 -7.32 -8.85
C VAL A 372 16.91 -6.62 -9.91
N SER A 373 16.30 -5.75 -10.71
CA SER A 373 16.98 -4.98 -11.75
C SER A 373 18.01 -3.99 -11.18
N ARG A 374 17.81 -3.48 -9.96
CA ARG A 374 18.73 -2.61 -9.20
C ARG A 374 19.79 -3.41 -8.43
N ASN A 375 19.90 -4.72 -8.67
CA ASN A 375 20.90 -5.62 -8.08
C ASN A 375 20.79 -5.79 -6.55
N TYR A 376 19.62 -5.61 -5.97
CA TYR A 376 19.41 -5.99 -4.57
C TYR A 376 19.61 -7.51 -4.41
N SER A 377 20.27 -7.92 -3.34
CA SER A 377 20.40 -9.34 -3.02
C SER A 377 19.03 -9.94 -2.70
N SER A 378 18.86 -11.25 -2.89
CA SER A 378 17.59 -11.93 -2.55
C SER A 378 17.23 -11.73 -1.08
N ARG A 379 18.22 -11.77 -0.17
CA ARG A 379 18.03 -11.48 1.25
C ARG A 379 17.51 -10.05 1.49
N ASN A 380 18.09 -9.05 0.82
CA ASN A 380 17.67 -7.66 0.99
C ASN A 380 16.24 -7.44 0.48
N ILE A 381 15.87 -8.09 -0.63
CA ILE A 381 14.51 -8.03 -1.16
C ILE A 381 13.52 -8.68 -0.16
N GLU A 382 13.83 -9.83 0.39
CA GLU A 382 13.00 -10.49 1.42
C GLU A 382 12.82 -9.63 2.67
N LEU A 383 13.86 -8.91 3.10
CA LEU A 383 13.78 -7.95 4.20
C LEU A 383 12.79 -6.81 3.87
N ILE A 384 12.91 -6.21 2.69
CA ILE A 384 12.03 -5.11 2.23
C ILE A 384 10.60 -5.60 2.07
N LEU A 385 10.38 -6.80 1.50
CA LEU A 385 9.05 -7.35 1.26
C LEU A 385 8.25 -7.58 2.55
N GLY A 386 8.91 -7.77 3.69
CA GLY A 386 8.20 -7.95 4.95
C GLY A 386 9.06 -8.35 6.15
N GLY A 387 10.29 -8.84 5.90
CA GLY A 387 11.17 -9.30 6.98
C GLY A 387 11.47 -8.23 8.02
N ASN A 388 11.67 -6.97 7.58
CA ASN A 388 11.94 -5.85 8.46
C ASN A 388 10.73 -5.48 9.34
N PHE A 389 9.53 -5.41 8.77
CA PHE A 389 8.32 -5.19 9.55
C PHE A 389 8.01 -6.36 10.48
N ALA A 390 8.23 -7.60 10.06
CA ALA A 390 8.09 -8.76 10.93
C ALA A 390 9.03 -8.68 12.14
N ARG A 391 10.28 -8.23 11.95
CA ARG A 391 11.25 -7.99 13.04
C ARG A 391 10.75 -6.89 13.98
N ALA A 392 10.41 -5.71 13.47
CA ALA A 392 9.99 -4.58 14.30
C ALA A 392 8.70 -4.89 15.08
N LEU A 393 7.74 -5.58 14.45
CA LEU A 393 6.53 -6.06 15.13
C LEU A 393 6.85 -7.11 16.20
N THR A 394 7.85 -7.99 15.98
CA THR A 394 8.31 -8.94 16.99
C THR A 394 8.82 -8.22 18.23
N GLU A 395 9.69 -7.23 18.06
CA GLU A 395 10.27 -6.44 19.14
C GLU A 395 9.19 -5.63 19.89
N THR A 396 8.13 -5.20 19.18
CA THR A 396 7.01 -4.49 19.77
C THR A 396 6.08 -5.41 20.56
N TRP A 397 5.74 -6.58 20.01
CA TRP A 397 4.77 -7.52 20.60
C TRP A 397 5.35 -8.43 21.67
N THR A 398 6.66 -8.39 21.88
CA THR A 398 7.29 -9.09 23.01
C THR A 398 7.13 -8.23 24.26
N VAL A 399 6.13 -8.54 25.07
CA VAL A 399 5.84 -7.92 26.36
C VAL A 399 6.29 -8.86 27.49
#